data_eef086fb911a80ee59ea5be29778d1a6
#
_entry.id   eef086fb911a80ee59ea5be29778d1a6
#
_cell.length_a   1.000
_cell.length_b   1.000
_cell.length_c   1.000
_cell.angle_alpha   90.00
_cell.angle_beta   90.00
_cell.angle_gamma   90.00
#
_symmetry.space_group_name_H-M   'P 1'
#
loop_
_entity.id
_entity.type
_entity.pdbx_description
1 polymer ?
#
loop_
_entity_poly.entity_id
_entity_poly.type
_entity_poly.pdbx_seq_one_letter_code
_entity_poly.pdbx_strand_id
1 'polypeptide(L)'
;LFPPSVVMVVYAAAVEVAVWRMFRAGVIPGIIAGLMLMLAIYIVAKWKGLPSQPGATFKELFSAGTAAGWGLFLIVIILGGIYGGIFTPTEAAAVAAVYAFLIANFIYRDMGPLHGKDGEPIRLRDKPSALITAWVHPDTKRTLLEAGKLTIMLMFIIANALILKHVLTEERIPQLIIEALLSAVFGPIMFLIVVNLLLLIGGQFMEPS
;
A
#
# COMPACT_ATOMS: atom_id res chain seq x y z
N LEU A 1 3.74 3.52 2.60
CA LEU A 1 5.20 3.71 2.55
C LEU A 1 5.97 2.40 2.45
N PHE A 2 5.48 1.32 3.02
CA PHE A 2 6.14 0.01 2.96
C PHE A 2 5.70 -0.76 1.70
N PRO A 3 6.62 -1.42 0.97
CA PRO A 3 6.25 -2.23 -0.19
C PRO A 3 5.33 -3.43 0.18
N PRO A 4 4.37 -3.77 -0.66
CA PRO A 4 3.95 -3.15 -1.92
C PRO A 4 3.07 -1.90 -1.69
N SER A 5 3.40 -0.78 -2.33
CA SER A 5 2.68 0.48 -2.18
C SER A 5 2.27 1.06 -3.53
N VAL A 6 1.00 1.45 -3.67
CA VAL A 6 0.47 2.09 -4.89
C VAL A 6 1.22 3.39 -5.19
N VAL A 7 1.52 4.18 -4.16
CA VAL A 7 2.27 5.44 -4.32
C VAL A 7 3.64 5.21 -4.95
N MET A 8 4.36 4.15 -4.53
CA MET A 8 5.66 3.80 -5.12
C MET A 8 5.53 3.34 -6.57
N VAL A 9 4.44 2.65 -6.93
CA VAL A 9 4.18 2.24 -8.32
C VAL A 9 3.94 3.47 -9.20
N VAL A 10 3.08 4.39 -8.75
CA VAL A 10 2.77 5.64 -9.46
C VAL A 10 4.03 6.50 -9.61
N TYR A 11 4.80 6.65 -8.54
CA TYR A 11 6.06 7.40 -8.58
C TYR A 11 7.07 6.76 -9.55
N ALA A 12 7.23 5.43 -9.51
CA ALA A 12 8.11 4.71 -10.42
C ALA A 12 7.73 4.94 -11.89
N ALA A 13 6.42 4.94 -12.20
CA ALA A 13 5.91 5.25 -13.53
C ALA A 13 6.19 6.71 -13.95
N ALA A 14 6.02 7.66 -13.02
CA ALA A 14 6.25 9.09 -13.29
C ALA A 14 7.73 9.44 -13.55
N VAL A 15 8.66 8.74 -12.89
CA VAL A 15 10.12 8.93 -13.04
C VAL A 15 10.77 7.91 -13.96
N GLU A 16 9.97 7.04 -14.59
CA GLU A 16 10.43 6.01 -15.54
C GLU A 16 11.47 5.03 -14.97
N VAL A 17 11.32 4.70 -13.69
CA VAL A 17 12.17 3.74 -12.98
C VAL A 17 11.41 2.42 -12.80
N ALA A 18 12.13 1.30 -12.86
CA ALA A 18 11.52 -0.01 -12.64
C ALA A 18 10.94 -0.13 -11.21
N VAL A 19 9.67 -0.55 -11.11
CA VAL A 19 8.90 -0.66 -9.85
C VAL A 19 9.63 -1.49 -8.79
N TRP A 20 10.27 -2.59 -9.18
CA TRP A 20 11.02 -3.45 -8.25
C TRP A 20 12.19 -2.73 -7.57
N ARG A 21 12.88 -1.82 -8.30
CA ARG A 21 13.95 -1.00 -7.73
C ARG A 21 13.40 -0.03 -6.69
N MET A 22 12.24 0.57 -6.97
CA MET A 22 11.55 1.46 -6.04
C MET A 22 11.11 0.72 -4.78
N PHE A 23 10.54 -0.48 -4.92
CA PHE A 23 10.16 -1.31 -3.78
C PHE A 23 11.37 -1.68 -2.92
N ARG A 24 12.47 -2.10 -3.54
CA ARG A 24 13.72 -2.42 -2.84
C ARG A 24 14.29 -1.23 -2.08
N ALA A 25 14.28 -0.05 -2.69
CA ALA A 25 14.74 1.19 -2.04
C ALA A 25 13.85 1.59 -0.86
N GLY A 26 12.54 1.29 -0.90
CA GLY A 26 11.57 1.64 0.13
C GLY A 26 11.60 0.76 1.39
N VAL A 27 12.26 -0.40 1.37
CA VAL A 27 12.27 -1.33 2.52
C VAL A 27 12.95 -0.70 3.74
N ILE A 28 14.16 -0.16 3.57
CA ILE A 28 14.92 0.41 4.69
C ILE A 28 14.24 1.65 5.27
N PRO A 29 13.86 2.68 4.47
CA PRO A 29 13.11 3.82 4.98
C PRO A 29 11.77 3.42 5.60
N GLY A 30 11.08 2.43 5.06
CA GLY A 30 9.83 1.92 5.60
C GLY A 30 9.99 1.31 7.00
N ILE A 31 11.03 0.52 7.22
CA ILE A 31 11.36 -0.05 8.55
C ILE A 31 11.69 1.07 9.53
N ILE A 32 12.53 2.03 9.13
CA ILE A 32 12.90 3.16 9.99
C ILE A 32 11.65 3.98 10.37
N ALA A 33 10.81 4.31 9.41
CA ALA A 33 9.56 5.04 9.66
C ALA A 33 8.63 4.26 10.60
N GLY A 34 8.49 2.95 10.42
CA GLY A 34 7.71 2.09 11.31
C GLY A 34 8.24 2.07 12.75
N LEU A 35 9.55 1.96 12.91
CA LEU A 35 10.20 1.99 14.23
C LEU A 35 10.04 3.37 14.90
N MET A 36 10.19 4.46 14.15
CA MET A 36 9.97 5.81 14.67
C MET A 36 8.52 6.05 15.10
N LEU A 37 7.54 5.56 14.32
CA LEU A 37 6.13 5.61 14.69
C LEU A 37 5.84 4.80 15.95
N MET A 38 6.38 3.59 16.07
CA MET A 38 6.24 2.78 17.28
C MET A 38 6.82 3.48 18.50
N LEU A 39 8.00 4.09 18.34
CA LEU A 39 8.63 4.87 19.42
C LEU A 39 7.78 6.07 19.82
N ALA A 40 7.27 6.82 18.85
CA ALA A 40 6.40 7.97 19.09
C ALA A 40 5.11 7.57 19.82
N ILE A 41 4.44 6.50 19.38
CA ILE A 41 3.25 5.96 20.03
C ILE A 41 3.56 5.51 21.47
N TYR A 42 4.68 4.81 21.68
CA TYR A 42 5.11 4.38 23.00
C TYR A 42 5.33 5.55 23.96
N ILE A 43 6.01 6.60 23.51
CA ILE A 43 6.26 7.81 24.32
C ILE A 43 4.94 8.49 24.67
N VAL A 44 4.05 8.69 23.68
CA VAL A 44 2.75 9.34 23.90
C VAL A 44 1.84 8.50 24.81
N ALA A 45 1.82 7.19 24.64
CA ALA A 45 1.05 6.27 25.46
C ALA A 45 1.50 6.32 26.93
N LYS A 46 2.82 6.34 27.16
CA LYS A 46 3.40 6.47 28.50
C LYS A 46 3.13 7.84 29.11
N TRP A 47 3.20 8.90 28.32
CA TRP A 47 2.93 10.27 28.76
C TRP A 47 1.46 10.47 29.16
N LYS A 48 0.55 9.88 28.38
CA LYS A 48 -0.91 9.99 28.63
C LYS A 48 -1.43 8.96 29.64
N GLY A 49 -0.59 8.07 30.15
CA GLY A 49 -1.00 7.02 31.08
C GLY A 49 -2.06 6.08 30.51
N LEU A 50 -1.99 5.77 29.20
CA LEU A 50 -2.98 4.89 28.58
C LEU A 50 -2.93 3.50 29.20
N PRO A 51 -4.10 2.87 29.48
CA PRO A 51 -4.14 1.53 30.04
C PRO A 51 -3.46 0.54 29.10
N SER A 52 -2.47 -0.20 29.63
CA SER A 52 -1.86 -1.29 28.88
C SER A 52 -2.70 -2.55 29.05
N GLN A 53 -2.94 -3.25 27.94
CA GLN A 53 -3.52 -4.58 27.99
C GLN A 53 -2.48 -5.59 28.53
N PRO A 54 -2.93 -6.67 29.19
CA PRO A 54 -2.02 -7.73 29.60
C PRO A 54 -1.28 -8.29 28.40
N GLY A 55 0.00 -8.63 28.58
CA GLY A 55 0.82 -9.18 27.50
C GLY A 55 0.22 -10.46 26.93
N ALA A 56 0.17 -10.55 25.61
CA ALA A 56 -0.34 -11.74 24.93
C ALA A 56 0.54 -12.96 25.23
N THR A 57 -0.09 -14.07 25.50
CA THR A 57 0.59 -15.36 25.68
C THR A 57 1.15 -15.84 24.33
N PHE A 58 2.27 -16.57 24.34
CA PHE A 58 2.88 -17.11 23.12
C PHE A 58 1.89 -17.95 22.28
N LYS A 59 0.98 -18.67 22.94
CA LYS A 59 -0.10 -19.43 22.30
C LYS A 59 -1.09 -18.52 21.55
N GLU A 60 -1.45 -17.38 22.14
CA GLU A 60 -2.34 -16.38 21.51
C GLU A 60 -1.65 -15.72 20.32
N LEU A 61 -0.36 -15.39 20.46
CA LEU A 61 0.46 -14.84 19.36
C LEU A 61 0.55 -15.81 18.20
N PHE A 62 0.80 -17.08 18.46
CA PHE A 62 0.87 -18.13 17.44
C PHE A 62 -0.49 -18.36 16.76
N SER A 63 -1.57 -18.40 17.54
CA SER A 63 -2.94 -18.52 17.01
C SER A 63 -3.32 -17.33 16.13
N ALA A 64 -3.02 -16.11 16.57
CA ALA A 64 -3.24 -14.91 15.77
C ALA A 64 -2.39 -14.90 14.50
N GLY A 65 -1.12 -15.34 14.59
CA GLY A 65 -0.23 -15.48 13.44
C GLY A 65 -0.73 -16.48 12.39
N THR A 66 -1.28 -17.62 12.83
CA THR A 66 -1.86 -18.61 11.89
C THR A 66 -3.16 -18.10 11.27
N ALA A 67 -3.99 -17.38 12.01
CA ALA A 67 -5.19 -16.75 11.50
C ALA A 67 -4.86 -15.65 10.46
N ALA A 68 -3.84 -14.83 10.72
CA ALA A 68 -3.37 -13.80 9.81
C ALA A 68 -2.52 -14.36 8.65
N GLY A 69 -2.07 -15.61 8.74
CA GLY A 69 -1.12 -16.23 7.80
C GLY A 69 -1.53 -16.16 6.34
N TRP A 70 -2.80 -16.38 6.05
CA TRP A 70 -3.33 -16.27 4.70
C TRP A 70 -3.24 -14.85 4.14
N GLY A 71 -3.49 -13.82 4.96
CA GLY A 71 -3.29 -12.42 4.56
C GLY A 71 -1.82 -12.06 4.39
N LEU A 72 -0.95 -12.52 5.29
CA LEU A 72 0.49 -12.30 5.20
C LEU A 72 1.10 -12.99 3.98
N PHE A 73 0.57 -14.15 3.59
CA PHE A 73 1.02 -14.87 2.40
C PHE A 73 0.80 -14.09 1.10
N LEU A 74 -0.20 -13.19 1.06
CA LEU A 74 -0.39 -12.27 -0.05
C LEU A 74 0.86 -11.40 -0.30
N ILE A 75 1.48 -10.91 0.78
CA ILE A 75 2.72 -10.12 0.69
C ILE A 75 3.85 -10.97 0.10
N VAL A 76 3.94 -12.23 0.52
CA VAL A 76 4.93 -13.18 0.00
C VAL A 76 4.71 -13.44 -1.49
N ILE A 77 3.46 -13.60 -1.95
CA ILE A 77 3.13 -13.78 -3.36
C ILE A 77 3.61 -12.57 -4.17
N ILE A 78 3.26 -11.35 -3.74
CA ILE A 78 3.57 -10.13 -4.47
C ILE A 78 5.08 -9.89 -4.49
N LEU A 79 5.69 -9.75 -3.32
CA LEU A 79 7.12 -9.40 -3.23
C LEU A 79 8.02 -10.56 -3.68
N GLY A 80 7.69 -11.78 -3.27
CA GLY A 80 8.44 -12.97 -3.69
C GLY A 80 8.36 -13.21 -5.19
N GLY A 81 7.18 -13.03 -5.80
CA GLY A 81 6.99 -13.15 -7.23
C GLY A 81 7.74 -12.10 -8.04
N ILE A 82 7.69 -10.84 -7.59
CA ILE A 82 8.39 -9.72 -8.27
C ILE A 82 9.91 -9.83 -8.08
N TYR A 83 10.39 -10.05 -6.86
CA TYR A 83 11.83 -10.14 -6.59
C TYR A 83 12.47 -11.42 -7.11
N GLY A 84 11.71 -12.51 -7.16
CA GLY A 84 12.12 -13.77 -7.78
C GLY A 84 12.12 -13.73 -9.31
N GLY A 85 11.65 -12.63 -9.92
CA GLY A 85 11.57 -12.47 -11.37
C GLY A 85 10.52 -13.38 -12.04
N ILE A 86 9.59 -13.95 -11.26
CA ILE A 86 8.52 -14.84 -11.74
C ILE A 86 7.40 -14.01 -12.37
N PHE A 87 7.07 -12.87 -11.74
CA PHE A 87 5.97 -11.99 -12.17
C PHE A 87 6.45 -10.55 -12.38
N THR A 88 5.89 -9.91 -13.38
CA THR A 88 5.89 -8.45 -13.47
C THR A 88 4.97 -7.87 -12.37
N PRO A 89 5.12 -6.59 -11.97
CA PRO A 89 4.23 -5.96 -10.98
C PRO A 89 2.75 -6.07 -11.33
N THR A 90 2.41 -5.97 -12.63
CA THR A 90 1.03 -6.09 -13.11
C THR A 90 0.48 -7.52 -12.96
N GLU A 91 1.29 -8.52 -13.31
CA GLU A 91 0.92 -9.93 -13.14
C GLU A 91 0.78 -10.29 -11.65
N ALA A 92 1.72 -9.83 -10.82
CA ALA A 92 1.64 -10.01 -9.38
C ALA A 92 0.37 -9.41 -8.78
N ALA A 93 -0.06 -8.22 -9.25
CA ALA A 93 -1.30 -7.59 -8.82
C ALA A 93 -2.53 -8.42 -9.24
N ALA A 94 -2.55 -8.97 -10.46
CA ALA A 94 -3.64 -9.83 -10.92
C ALA A 94 -3.74 -11.13 -10.10
N VAL A 95 -2.60 -11.81 -9.86
CA VAL A 95 -2.54 -13.00 -9.01
C VAL A 95 -2.99 -12.67 -7.58
N ALA A 96 -2.54 -11.55 -7.04
CA ALA A 96 -2.92 -11.09 -5.71
C ALA A 96 -4.42 -10.82 -5.59
N ALA A 97 -5.04 -10.21 -6.60
CA ALA A 97 -6.48 -9.95 -6.62
C ALA A 97 -7.30 -11.24 -6.62
N VAL A 98 -6.91 -12.22 -7.44
CA VAL A 98 -7.57 -13.55 -7.46
C VAL A 98 -7.36 -14.27 -6.13
N TYR A 99 -6.14 -14.26 -5.61
CA TYR A 99 -5.83 -14.86 -4.31
C TYR A 99 -6.66 -14.22 -3.18
N ALA A 100 -6.69 -12.89 -3.08
CA ALA A 100 -7.45 -12.17 -2.08
C ALA A 100 -8.97 -12.49 -2.17
N PHE A 101 -9.51 -12.55 -3.40
CA PHE A 101 -10.89 -12.94 -3.63
C PHE A 101 -11.20 -14.34 -3.10
N LEU A 102 -10.30 -15.31 -3.38
CA LEU A 102 -10.48 -16.70 -2.92
C LEU A 102 -10.40 -16.79 -1.39
N ILE A 103 -9.43 -16.14 -0.77
CA ILE A 103 -9.25 -16.15 0.69
C ILE A 103 -10.43 -15.50 1.40
N ALA A 104 -10.87 -14.33 0.95
CA ALA A 104 -11.99 -13.60 1.57
C ALA A 104 -13.32 -14.37 1.48
N ASN A 105 -13.61 -15.00 0.34
CA ASN A 105 -14.86 -15.71 0.14
C ASN A 105 -14.88 -17.12 0.74
N PHE A 106 -13.75 -17.86 0.71
CA PHE A 106 -13.78 -19.30 1.01
C PHE A 106 -13.03 -19.67 2.30
N ILE A 107 -12.04 -18.89 2.71
CA ILE A 107 -11.26 -19.18 3.93
C ILE A 107 -11.77 -18.33 5.08
N TYR A 108 -11.68 -16.98 4.97
CA TYR A 108 -12.17 -16.09 6.01
C TYR A 108 -13.70 -16.01 6.04
N ARG A 109 -14.33 -16.08 4.87
CA ARG A 109 -15.80 -16.01 4.73
C ARG A 109 -16.38 -14.71 5.28
N ASP A 110 -15.59 -13.64 5.17
CA ASP A 110 -15.96 -12.29 5.62
C ASP A 110 -16.88 -11.60 4.63
N MET A 111 -16.98 -12.13 3.41
CA MET A 111 -17.80 -11.61 2.34
C MET A 111 -18.37 -12.74 1.49
N GLY A 112 -19.37 -12.41 0.67
CA GLY A 112 -19.91 -13.34 -0.32
C GLY A 112 -20.94 -14.32 0.22
N PRO A 113 -21.26 -15.38 -0.55
CA PRO A 113 -22.37 -16.29 -0.27
C PRO A 113 -22.16 -17.18 0.96
N LEU A 114 -20.94 -17.29 1.49
CA LEU A 114 -20.61 -18.07 2.69
C LEU A 114 -20.59 -17.21 3.96
N HIS A 115 -20.80 -15.90 3.83
CA HIS A 115 -21.04 -15.02 4.96
C HIS A 115 -22.51 -15.17 5.39
N GLY A 116 -22.74 -15.73 6.57
CA GLY A 116 -24.09 -15.92 7.10
C GLY A 116 -24.74 -14.58 7.52
N LYS A 117 -26.07 -14.53 7.53
CA LYS A 117 -26.83 -13.32 7.91
C LYS A 117 -26.55 -12.85 9.33
N ASP A 118 -26.15 -13.77 10.20
CA ASP A 118 -25.84 -13.52 11.62
C ASP A 118 -24.33 -13.40 11.88
N GLY A 119 -23.52 -13.29 10.82
CA GLY A 119 -22.05 -13.23 10.90
C GLY A 119 -21.38 -14.60 11.12
N GLU A 120 -22.13 -15.69 11.20
CA GLU A 120 -21.57 -17.03 11.32
C GLU A 120 -21.12 -17.57 9.95
N PRO A 121 -19.88 -18.05 9.81
CA PRO A 121 -19.37 -18.55 8.53
C PRO A 121 -20.03 -19.89 8.16
N ILE A 122 -20.69 -19.94 6.99
CA ILE A 122 -21.29 -21.15 6.43
C ILE A 122 -20.18 -22.03 5.83
N ARG A 123 -20.23 -23.33 6.03
CA ARG A 123 -19.26 -24.26 5.42
C ARG A 123 -19.55 -24.42 3.93
N LEU A 124 -18.49 -24.44 3.12
CA LEU A 124 -18.59 -24.63 1.66
C LEU A 124 -19.34 -25.93 1.30
N ARG A 125 -19.22 -26.98 2.13
CA ARG A 125 -19.90 -28.25 1.95
C ARG A 125 -21.44 -28.11 2.02
N ASP A 126 -21.92 -27.17 2.84
CA ASP A 126 -23.34 -26.93 3.04
C ASP A 126 -23.95 -26.05 1.93
N LYS A 127 -23.09 -25.35 1.17
CA LYS A 127 -23.49 -24.48 0.06
C LYS A 127 -22.50 -24.57 -1.11
N PRO A 128 -22.44 -25.69 -1.85
CA PRO A 128 -21.47 -25.87 -2.94
C PRO A 128 -21.66 -24.89 -4.10
N SER A 129 -22.87 -24.38 -4.30
CA SER A 129 -23.17 -23.31 -5.28
C SER A 129 -22.41 -22.02 -5.03
N ALA A 130 -21.83 -21.84 -3.82
CA ALA A 130 -21.05 -20.67 -3.47
C ALA A 130 -19.83 -20.46 -4.39
N LEU A 131 -19.28 -21.53 -4.98
CA LEU A 131 -18.17 -21.44 -5.94
C LEU A 131 -18.52 -20.59 -7.17
N ILE A 132 -19.75 -20.65 -7.61
CA ILE A 132 -20.24 -19.89 -8.78
C ILE A 132 -20.88 -18.58 -8.33
N THR A 133 -21.71 -18.63 -7.27
CA THR A 133 -22.45 -17.45 -6.82
C THR A 133 -21.54 -16.39 -6.17
N ALA A 134 -20.34 -16.72 -5.70
CA ALA A 134 -19.38 -15.76 -5.19
C ALA A 134 -18.99 -14.70 -6.24
N TRP A 135 -18.89 -15.08 -7.52
CA TRP A 135 -18.51 -14.17 -8.62
C TRP A 135 -19.60 -13.13 -8.94
N VAL A 136 -20.86 -13.47 -8.73
CA VAL A 136 -22.01 -12.60 -9.01
C VAL A 136 -22.65 -12.03 -7.73
N HIS A 137 -22.03 -12.29 -6.57
CA HIS A 137 -22.54 -11.81 -5.29
C HIS A 137 -22.52 -10.27 -5.20
N PRO A 138 -23.50 -9.62 -4.54
CA PRO A 138 -23.54 -8.17 -4.37
C PRO A 138 -22.24 -7.59 -3.76
N ASP A 139 -21.63 -8.28 -2.80
CA ASP A 139 -20.38 -7.86 -2.18
C ASP A 139 -19.23 -7.81 -3.19
N THR A 140 -19.10 -8.85 -4.03
CA THR A 140 -18.10 -8.89 -5.11
C THR A 140 -18.31 -7.76 -6.10
N LYS A 141 -19.57 -7.54 -6.51
CA LYS A 141 -19.90 -6.42 -7.40
C LYS A 141 -19.57 -5.07 -6.77
N ARG A 142 -19.86 -4.89 -5.50
CA ARG A 142 -19.55 -3.68 -4.76
C ARG A 142 -18.04 -3.45 -4.69
N THR A 143 -17.27 -4.48 -4.32
CA THR A 143 -15.80 -4.41 -4.26
C THR A 143 -15.20 -4.05 -5.62
N LEU A 144 -15.69 -4.67 -6.71
CA LEU A 144 -15.23 -4.35 -8.07
C LEU A 144 -15.58 -2.92 -8.48
N LEU A 145 -16.76 -2.43 -8.11
CA LEU A 145 -17.16 -1.04 -8.40
C LEU A 145 -16.32 -0.04 -7.60
N GLU A 146 -16.04 -0.32 -6.33
CA GLU A 146 -15.19 0.53 -5.48
C GLU A 146 -13.74 0.53 -6.02
N ALA A 147 -13.19 -0.62 -6.38
CA ALA A 147 -11.88 -0.72 -7.02
C ALA A 147 -11.83 0.05 -8.35
N GLY A 148 -12.88 -0.06 -9.17
CA GLY A 148 -12.99 0.69 -10.42
C GLY A 148 -13.02 2.20 -10.20
N LYS A 149 -13.77 2.70 -9.22
CA LYS A 149 -13.80 4.13 -8.86
C LYS A 149 -12.43 4.63 -8.41
N LEU A 150 -11.73 3.87 -7.56
CA LEU A 150 -10.37 4.22 -7.13
C LEU A 150 -9.40 4.25 -8.31
N THR A 151 -9.50 3.29 -9.23
CA THR A 151 -8.67 3.24 -10.43
C THR A 151 -8.90 4.46 -11.32
N ILE A 152 -10.16 4.84 -11.57
CA ILE A 152 -10.51 6.04 -12.35
C ILE A 152 -9.94 7.29 -11.69
N MET A 153 -10.10 7.44 -10.37
CA MET A 153 -9.57 8.58 -9.63
C MET A 153 -8.04 8.66 -9.76
N LEU A 154 -7.34 7.55 -9.54
CA LEU A 154 -5.88 7.51 -9.67
C LEU A 154 -5.41 7.82 -11.09
N MET A 155 -6.07 7.26 -12.11
CA MET A 155 -5.74 7.53 -13.52
C MET A 155 -5.93 9.02 -13.86
N PHE A 156 -6.99 9.63 -13.34
CA PHE A 156 -7.24 11.07 -13.55
C PHE A 156 -6.15 11.93 -12.89
N ILE A 157 -5.75 11.59 -11.67
CA ILE A 157 -4.66 12.29 -10.96
C ILE A 157 -3.35 12.15 -11.74
N ILE A 158 -3.01 10.93 -12.18
CA ILE A 158 -1.80 10.67 -12.96
C ILE A 158 -1.81 11.46 -14.28
N ALA A 159 -2.92 11.49 -15.00
CA ALA A 159 -3.04 12.25 -16.25
C ALA A 159 -2.77 13.74 -16.02
N ASN A 160 -3.38 14.34 -15.00
CA ASN A 160 -3.14 15.75 -14.64
C ASN A 160 -1.68 16.00 -14.21
N ALA A 161 -1.09 15.08 -13.44
CA ALA A 161 0.30 15.19 -13.03
C ALA A 161 1.28 15.12 -14.21
N LEU A 162 1.00 14.28 -15.23
CA LEU A 162 1.80 14.19 -16.45
C LEU A 162 1.71 15.46 -17.30
N ILE A 163 0.52 16.06 -17.41
CA ILE A 163 0.34 17.35 -18.07
C ILE A 163 1.16 18.43 -17.37
N LEU A 164 1.06 18.52 -16.05
CA LEU A 164 1.83 19.46 -15.25
C LEU A 164 3.35 19.23 -15.40
N LYS A 165 3.79 17.96 -15.34
CA LYS A 165 5.19 17.58 -15.58
C LYS A 165 5.67 18.11 -16.95
N HIS A 166 4.86 17.93 -17.99
CA HIS A 166 5.21 18.38 -19.34
C HIS A 166 5.40 19.90 -19.38
N VAL A 167 4.44 20.67 -18.88
CA VAL A 167 4.51 22.14 -18.83
C VAL A 167 5.73 22.61 -18.04
N LEU A 168 5.95 22.05 -16.84
CA LEU A 168 7.11 22.44 -16.01
C LEU A 168 8.44 22.13 -16.70
N THR A 169 8.50 21.04 -17.50
CA THR A 169 9.72 20.64 -18.21
C THR A 169 9.96 21.56 -19.40
N GLU A 170 8.95 21.94 -20.17
CA GLU A 170 9.05 22.89 -21.29
C GLU A 170 9.54 24.27 -20.81
N GLU A 171 9.01 24.74 -19.70
CA GLU A 171 9.40 26.02 -19.07
C GLU A 171 10.74 25.93 -18.31
N ARG A 172 11.43 24.78 -18.33
CA ARG A 172 12.71 24.53 -17.66
C ARG A 172 12.71 24.86 -16.15
N ILE A 173 11.54 24.84 -15.51
CA ILE A 173 11.39 25.18 -14.10
C ILE A 173 12.25 24.28 -13.18
N PRO A 174 12.32 22.95 -13.39
CA PRO A 174 13.22 22.10 -12.58
C PRO A 174 14.68 22.52 -12.66
N GLN A 175 15.16 22.91 -13.87
CA GLN A 175 16.55 23.35 -14.08
C GLN A 175 16.81 24.66 -13.36
N LEU A 176 15.89 25.61 -13.45
CA LEU A 176 16.00 26.91 -12.75
C LEU A 176 16.07 26.71 -11.23
N ILE A 177 15.26 25.80 -10.69
CA ILE A 177 15.31 25.48 -9.25
C ILE A 177 16.64 24.84 -8.87
N ILE A 178 17.13 23.89 -9.68
CA ILE A 178 18.44 23.24 -9.41
C ILE A 178 19.57 24.26 -9.48
N GLU A 179 19.60 25.12 -10.50
CA GLU A 179 20.62 26.17 -10.65
C GLU A 179 20.58 27.16 -9.48
N ALA A 180 19.39 27.57 -9.05
CA ALA A 180 19.23 28.44 -7.89
C ALA A 180 19.73 27.78 -6.59
N LEU A 181 19.44 26.50 -6.39
CA LEU A 181 19.91 25.74 -5.22
C LEU A 181 21.42 25.50 -5.24
N LEU A 182 22.01 25.23 -6.42
CA LEU A 182 23.46 25.06 -6.56
C LEU A 182 24.21 26.36 -6.41
N SER A 183 23.65 27.48 -6.91
CA SER A 183 24.26 28.83 -6.75
C SER A 183 24.26 29.32 -5.31
N ALA A 184 23.32 28.82 -4.47
CA ALA A 184 23.27 29.14 -3.05
C ALA A 184 24.35 28.42 -2.19
N VAL A 185 25.32 27.74 -2.83
CA VAL A 185 26.44 27.03 -2.17
C VAL A 185 26.02 26.02 -1.12
N PHE A 186 24.94 25.30 -1.38
CA PHE A 186 24.52 24.21 -0.51
C PHE A 186 25.31 22.93 -0.82
N GLY A 187 26.02 22.41 0.18
CA GLY A 187 26.58 21.06 0.10
C GLY A 187 25.46 20.00 -0.07
N PRO A 188 25.79 18.74 -0.49
CA PRO A 188 24.81 17.70 -0.75
C PRO A 188 23.85 17.44 0.41
N ILE A 189 24.33 17.55 1.64
CA ILE A 189 23.52 17.34 2.85
C ILE A 189 22.49 18.47 3.02
N MET A 190 22.91 19.72 2.83
CA MET A 190 22.02 20.87 2.95
C MET A 190 20.96 20.88 1.85
N PHE A 191 21.31 20.48 0.63
CA PHE A 191 20.37 20.27 -0.47
C PHE A 191 19.27 19.27 -0.08
N LEU A 192 19.66 18.11 0.48
CA LEU A 192 18.69 17.11 0.93
C LEU A 192 17.78 17.63 2.06
N ILE A 193 18.33 18.42 3.00
CA ILE A 193 17.52 19.01 4.08
C ILE A 193 16.48 19.98 3.50
N VAL A 194 16.89 20.87 2.58
CA VAL A 194 15.97 21.82 1.95
C VAL A 194 14.87 21.12 1.16
N VAL A 195 15.24 20.12 0.37
CA VAL A 195 14.26 19.32 -0.39
C VAL A 195 13.28 18.60 0.55
N ASN A 196 13.78 17.98 1.63
CA ASN A 196 12.91 17.35 2.63
C ASN A 196 11.96 18.34 3.30
N LEU A 197 12.43 19.53 3.63
CA LEU A 197 11.61 20.58 4.25
C LEU A 197 10.52 21.08 3.29
N LEU A 198 10.87 21.29 2.02
CA LEU A 198 9.91 21.66 0.98
C LEU A 198 8.85 20.57 0.78
N LEU A 199 9.24 19.29 0.73
CA LEU A 199 8.33 18.16 0.61
C LEU A 199 7.44 18.02 1.86
N LEU A 200 7.97 18.28 3.04
CA LEU A 200 7.23 18.21 4.29
C LEU A 200 6.17 19.33 4.36
N ILE A 201 6.53 20.55 3.97
CA ILE A 201 5.58 21.66 3.88
C ILE A 201 4.54 21.39 2.79
N GLY A 202 4.98 20.99 1.59
CA GLY A 202 4.09 20.67 0.48
C GLY A 202 3.13 19.52 0.81
N GLY A 203 3.60 18.48 1.50
CA GLY A 203 2.79 17.34 1.92
C GLY A 203 1.71 17.66 2.95
N GLN A 204 1.80 18.81 3.66
CA GLN A 204 0.72 19.26 4.55
C GLN A 204 -0.46 19.86 3.77
N PHE A 205 -0.23 20.35 2.55
CA PHE A 205 -1.27 20.96 1.71
C PHE A 205 -1.77 19.98 0.63
N MET A 206 -0.99 18.98 0.31
CA MET A 206 -1.33 17.96 -0.69
C MET A 206 -1.66 16.66 0.04
N GLU A 207 -2.95 16.37 0.18
CA GLU A 207 -3.39 15.09 0.72
C GLU A 207 -3.06 13.99 -0.31
N PRO A 208 -2.26 12.98 0.04
CA PRO A 208 -2.11 11.79 -0.79
C PRO A 208 -3.39 10.97 -0.60
N SER A 209 -4.38 11.18 -1.45
CA SER A 209 -5.60 10.38 -1.53
C SER A 209 -5.31 8.96 -1.95
#